data_43a51034970b31e3d204d6512d62d0bf
#
_entry.id   43a51034970b31e3d204d6512d62d0bf
#
_cell.length_a   1.000
_cell.length_b   1.000
_cell.length_c   1.000
_cell.angle_alpha   90.00
_cell.angle_beta   90.00
_cell.angle_gamma   90.00
#
_symmetry.space_group_name_H-M   'P 1'
#
loop_
_entity.id
_entity.type
_entity.pdbx_description
1 polymer ?
#
loop_
_entity_poly.entity_id
_entity_poly.type
_entity_poly.pdbx_seq_one_letter_code
_entity_poly.pdbx_strand_id
1 'polypeptide(L)'
;VKNCEVISADFFNVSPLTVARQLLGCLLVRVLEGERLVGRIVETEAYGDLGDPACHVIARDRRIWGLLSGPPGRLYLHRSYRFALLNIVCEPPGVPGCVLVRAVEPISGLATMARLRRGAKALTNGPARLVEAFAIAEDWDSSPLPRPEFWLEADEPPSADRILNTVRIGLKRGRELPWRFAVRDNPWVSKRIRENALVEVEL
;
A
#
# COMPACT_ATOMS: atom_id res chain seq x y z
N VAL A 1 11.87 10.14 21.49
CA VAL A 1 11.68 9.31 20.31
C VAL A 1 10.55 8.36 20.66
N LYS A 2 9.33 8.51 20.03
CA LYS A 2 8.28 7.49 20.17
C LYS A 2 8.85 6.16 19.69
N ASN A 3 8.87 5.13 20.54
CA ASN A 3 9.12 3.77 20.10
C ASN A 3 7.87 3.31 19.33
N CYS A 4 7.90 3.42 18.01
CA CYS A 4 6.83 2.85 17.17
C CYS A 4 7.04 1.34 17.08
N GLU A 5 5.98 0.58 17.30
CA GLU A 5 6.01 -0.88 17.22
C GLU A 5 6.11 -1.33 15.76
N VAL A 6 7.01 -2.27 15.48
CA VAL A 6 7.13 -2.88 14.15
C VAL A 6 5.92 -3.79 13.90
N ILE A 7 5.26 -3.60 12.78
CA ILE A 7 4.09 -4.39 12.40
C ILE A 7 4.52 -5.81 12.02
N SER A 8 3.95 -6.81 12.71
CA SER A 8 4.18 -8.22 12.47
C SER A 8 3.32 -8.78 11.31
N ALA A 9 3.62 -10.00 10.87
CA ALA A 9 2.84 -10.68 9.83
C ALA A 9 1.37 -10.93 10.25
N ASP A 10 1.11 -11.08 11.54
CA ASP A 10 -0.25 -11.33 12.08
C ASP A 10 -1.21 -10.18 11.80
N PHE A 11 -0.71 -8.94 11.70
CA PHE A 11 -1.50 -7.78 11.30
C PHE A 11 -2.18 -7.97 9.94
N PHE A 12 -1.56 -8.73 9.04
CA PHE A 12 -2.06 -8.96 7.68
C PHE A 12 -2.96 -10.19 7.56
N ASN A 13 -3.13 -10.97 8.63
CA ASN A 13 -3.96 -12.20 8.63
C ASN A 13 -5.46 -11.92 8.78
N VAL A 14 -5.94 -10.89 8.11
CA VAL A 14 -7.34 -10.45 8.07
C VAL A 14 -7.67 -9.88 6.69
N SER A 15 -8.95 -9.52 6.46
CA SER A 15 -9.40 -9.08 5.14
C SER A 15 -8.62 -7.87 4.60
N PRO A 16 -8.39 -7.78 3.27
CA PRO A 16 -7.71 -6.64 2.66
C PRO A 16 -8.39 -5.30 2.93
N LEU A 17 -9.71 -5.29 3.11
CA LEU A 17 -10.46 -4.08 3.45
C LEU A 17 -10.07 -3.55 4.83
N THR A 18 -9.97 -4.47 5.81
CA THR A 18 -9.53 -4.15 7.17
C THR A 18 -8.09 -3.66 7.15
N VAL A 19 -7.17 -4.41 6.52
CA VAL A 19 -5.75 -4.04 6.43
C VAL A 19 -5.57 -2.70 5.72
N ALA A 20 -6.24 -2.48 4.58
CA ALA A 20 -6.11 -1.24 3.82
C ALA A 20 -6.49 0.00 4.64
N ARG A 21 -7.53 -0.11 5.47
CA ARG A 21 -7.96 0.96 6.37
C ARG A 21 -6.99 1.15 7.53
N GLN A 22 -6.53 0.07 8.17
CA GLN A 22 -5.63 0.10 9.32
C GLN A 22 -4.21 0.56 8.96
N LEU A 23 -3.78 0.37 7.72
CA LEU A 23 -2.49 0.87 7.24
C LEU A 23 -2.43 2.39 7.10
N LEU A 24 -3.58 3.10 7.03
CA LEU A 24 -3.56 4.57 7.00
C LEU A 24 -3.02 5.12 8.32
N GLY A 25 -2.02 5.98 8.23
CA GLY A 25 -1.30 6.52 9.38
C GLY A 25 -0.04 5.75 9.76
N CYS A 26 0.06 4.45 9.45
CA CYS A 26 1.28 3.69 9.67
C CYS A 26 2.47 4.25 8.89
N LEU A 27 3.68 3.99 9.39
CA LEU A 27 4.91 4.44 8.75
C LEU A 27 5.53 3.35 7.89
N LEU A 28 5.86 3.69 6.67
CA LEU A 28 6.70 2.90 5.78
C LEU A 28 8.15 3.33 6.01
N VAL A 29 9.01 2.41 6.41
CA VAL A 29 10.40 2.68 6.79
C VAL A 29 11.36 1.92 5.89
N ARG A 30 12.37 2.61 5.38
CA ARG A 30 13.47 2.07 4.59
C ARG A 30 14.79 2.57 5.15
N VAL A 31 15.75 1.68 5.42
CA VAL A 31 17.14 2.06 5.66
C VAL A 31 17.94 1.85 4.39
N LEU A 32 18.45 2.93 3.82
CA LEU A 32 19.22 2.93 2.59
C LEU A 32 20.56 3.65 2.83
N GLU A 33 21.67 2.94 2.64
CA GLU A 33 23.03 3.50 2.83
C GLU A 33 23.22 4.15 4.21
N GLY A 34 22.57 3.58 5.26
CA GLY A 34 22.60 4.10 6.61
C GLY A 34 21.60 5.23 6.91
N GLU A 35 20.93 5.77 5.90
CA GLU A 35 19.88 6.79 6.07
C GLU A 35 18.51 6.14 6.24
N ARG A 36 17.70 6.67 7.18
CA ARG A 36 16.34 6.22 7.42
C ARG A 36 15.35 7.08 6.63
N LEU A 37 14.77 6.50 5.58
CA LEU A 37 13.69 7.08 4.82
C LEU A 37 12.37 6.69 5.47
N VAL A 38 11.50 7.65 5.76
CA VAL A 38 10.20 7.40 6.41
C VAL A 38 9.09 8.12 5.67
N GLY A 39 7.98 7.42 5.44
CA GLY A 39 6.76 8.00 4.89
C GLY A 39 5.52 7.47 5.61
N ARG A 40 4.56 8.35 5.91
CA ARG A 40 3.24 7.99 6.46
C ARG A 40 2.33 7.54 5.35
N ILE A 41 1.72 6.37 5.48
CA ILE A 41 0.75 5.85 4.50
C ILE A 41 -0.51 6.72 4.54
N VAL A 42 -0.88 7.28 3.40
CA VAL A 42 -2.03 8.18 3.24
C VAL A 42 -3.04 7.70 2.21
N GLU A 43 -2.70 6.65 1.44
CA GLU A 43 -3.59 6.08 0.43
C GLU A 43 -3.28 4.60 0.21
N THR A 44 -4.35 3.78 0.20
CA THR A 44 -4.30 2.33 -0.02
C THR A 44 -5.42 1.88 -0.94
N GLU A 45 -5.28 0.70 -1.55
CA GLU A 45 -6.38 -0.01 -2.22
C GLU A 45 -6.39 -1.48 -1.79
N ALA A 46 -7.57 -1.98 -1.48
CA ALA A 46 -7.78 -3.39 -1.19
C ALA A 46 -8.08 -4.20 -2.46
N TYR A 47 -7.55 -5.40 -2.51
CA TYR A 47 -7.79 -6.39 -3.56
C TYR A 47 -7.95 -7.75 -2.89
N GLY A 48 -9.09 -8.39 -3.03
CA GLY A 48 -9.26 -9.65 -2.34
C GLY A 48 -10.51 -10.40 -2.70
N ASP A 49 -10.49 -11.61 -2.30
CA ASP A 49 -11.46 -12.67 -2.36
C ASP A 49 -12.14 -12.97 -3.72
N LEU A 50 -13.07 -13.92 -3.68
CA LEU A 50 -13.80 -14.41 -4.85
C LEU A 50 -14.83 -13.40 -5.40
N GLY A 51 -15.16 -12.35 -4.62
CA GLY A 51 -16.08 -11.29 -5.01
C GLY A 51 -15.45 -10.12 -5.78
N ASP A 52 -14.10 -10.01 -5.78
CA ASP A 52 -13.40 -8.92 -6.45
C ASP A 52 -13.04 -9.26 -7.91
N PRO A 53 -13.72 -8.68 -8.93
CA PRO A 53 -13.39 -8.94 -10.32
C PRO A 53 -11.99 -8.48 -10.72
N ALA A 54 -11.36 -7.58 -9.97
CA ALA A 54 -9.99 -7.13 -10.20
C ALA A 54 -8.99 -8.15 -9.65
N CYS A 55 -9.23 -8.74 -8.49
CA CYS A 55 -8.39 -9.80 -7.93
C CYS A 55 -8.42 -11.06 -8.79
N HIS A 56 -9.58 -11.48 -9.29
CA HIS A 56 -9.71 -12.61 -10.20
C HIS A 56 -8.90 -12.46 -11.48
N VAL A 57 -8.76 -11.25 -12.00
CA VAL A 57 -7.93 -11.00 -13.19
C VAL A 57 -6.46 -11.22 -12.89
N ILE A 58 -6.01 -10.78 -11.71
CA ILE A 58 -4.62 -10.97 -11.24
C ILE A 58 -4.37 -12.45 -10.94
N ALA A 59 -5.31 -13.12 -10.27
CA ALA A 59 -5.20 -14.51 -9.82
C ALA A 59 -5.33 -15.58 -10.93
N ARG A 60 -5.49 -15.23 -12.21
CA ARG A 60 -5.45 -16.18 -13.33
C ARG A 60 -4.06 -16.78 -13.56
N ASP A 61 -3.00 -16.08 -13.18
CA ASP A 61 -1.65 -16.62 -13.15
C ASP A 61 -1.47 -17.47 -11.89
N ARG A 62 -1.13 -18.75 -12.08
CA ARG A 62 -0.93 -19.70 -10.97
C ARG A 62 0.15 -19.25 -9.98
N ARG A 63 1.20 -18.58 -10.47
CA ARG A 63 2.27 -18.04 -9.61
C ARG A 63 1.72 -16.91 -8.73
N ILE A 64 0.99 -15.99 -9.33
CA ILE A 64 0.36 -14.87 -8.60
C ILE A 64 -0.69 -15.38 -7.63
N TRP A 65 -1.52 -16.34 -8.04
CA TRP A 65 -2.46 -17.01 -7.15
C TRP A 65 -1.77 -17.61 -5.94
N GLY A 66 -0.71 -18.42 -6.16
CA GLY A 66 0.05 -19.04 -5.07
C GLY A 66 0.72 -18.04 -4.14
N LEU A 67 1.12 -16.86 -4.65
CA LEU A 67 1.65 -15.78 -3.84
C LEU A 67 0.56 -15.11 -3.01
N LEU A 68 -0.56 -14.71 -3.65
CA LEU A 68 -1.64 -13.98 -2.98
C LEU A 68 -2.42 -14.82 -1.97
N SER A 69 -2.47 -16.14 -2.16
CA SER A 69 -3.07 -17.10 -1.21
C SER A 69 -2.03 -17.75 -0.28
N GLY A 70 -0.81 -17.25 -0.30
CA GLY A 70 0.28 -17.69 0.59
C GLY A 70 0.21 -17.06 1.98
N PRO A 71 1.29 -17.18 2.77
CA PRO A 71 1.38 -16.56 4.08
C PRO A 71 1.22 -15.03 4.02
N PRO A 72 0.40 -14.43 4.93
CA PRO A 72 0.22 -12.98 4.99
C PRO A 72 1.51 -12.24 5.35
N GLY A 73 1.56 -10.94 5.06
CA GLY A 73 2.72 -10.10 5.31
C GLY A 73 3.86 -10.27 4.29
N ARG A 74 3.65 -10.98 3.19
CA ARG A 74 4.62 -11.04 2.10
C ARG A 74 4.45 -9.86 1.14
N LEU A 75 5.57 -9.39 0.58
CA LEU A 75 5.55 -8.39 -0.48
C LEU A 75 5.06 -9.01 -1.79
N TYR A 76 4.21 -8.30 -2.49
CA TYR A 76 3.84 -8.58 -3.86
C TYR A 76 4.11 -7.35 -4.72
N LEU A 77 5.16 -7.40 -5.55
CA LEU A 77 5.54 -6.31 -6.42
C LEU A 77 4.86 -6.47 -7.79
N HIS A 78 3.60 -5.98 -7.86
CA HIS A 78 2.81 -6.06 -9.08
C HIS A 78 3.43 -5.23 -10.20
N ARG A 79 3.75 -5.86 -11.33
CA ARG A 79 4.19 -5.14 -12.53
C ARG A 79 3.02 -4.51 -13.26
N SER A 80 3.05 -3.19 -13.34
CA SER A 80 2.16 -2.40 -14.18
C SER A 80 2.98 -1.64 -15.21
N TYR A 81 2.93 -2.08 -16.48
CA TYR A 81 3.83 -1.63 -17.53
C TYR A 81 5.31 -1.85 -17.15
N ARG A 82 6.07 -0.75 -16.97
CA ARG A 82 7.49 -0.77 -16.58
C ARG A 82 7.72 -0.53 -15.08
N PHE A 83 6.65 -0.37 -14.31
CA PHE A 83 6.75 0.00 -12.90
C PHE A 83 6.35 -1.17 -12.01
N ALA A 84 7.06 -1.35 -10.91
CA ALA A 84 6.63 -2.18 -9.80
C ALA A 84 5.70 -1.37 -8.89
N LEU A 85 4.68 -2.01 -8.34
CA LEU A 85 3.73 -1.43 -7.39
C LEU A 85 3.77 -2.25 -6.12
N LEU A 86 3.94 -1.59 -4.97
CA LEU A 86 4.08 -2.23 -3.65
C LEU A 86 2.73 -2.72 -3.14
N ASN A 87 2.55 -4.02 -3.10
CA ASN A 87 1.44 -4.67 -2.41
C ASN A 87 1.95 -5.54 -1.26
N ILE A 88 1.08 -5.78 -0.27
CA ILE A 88 1.33 -6.67 0.85
C ILE A 88 0.21 -7.70 0.87
N VAL A 89 0.58 -8.97 0.90
CA VAL A 89 -0.36 -10.11 0.94
C VAL A 89 -1.11 -10.10 2.26
N CYS A 90 -2.42 -10.30 2.18
CA CYS A 90 -3.34 -10.36 3.31
C CYS A 90 -4.14 -11.66 3.24
N GLU A 91 -5.02 -11.89 4.20
CA GLU A 91 -5.88 -13.06 4.38
C GLU A 91 -5.16 -14.29 4.95
N PRO A 92 -5.89 -15.21 5.56
CA PRO A 92 -5.36 -16.52 5.92
C PRO A 92 -4.86 -17.28 4.69
N PRO A 93 -3.83 -18.14 4.85
CA PRO A 93 -3.36 -18.99 3.76
C PRO A 93 -4.49 -19.77 3.08
N GLY A 94 -4.52 -19.75 1.75
CA GLY A 94 -5.57 -20.37 0.92
C GLY A 94 -6.60 -19.37 0.38
N VAL A 95 -6.68 -18.16 0.95
CA VAL A 95 -7.57 -17.09 0.48
C VAL A 95 -6.71 -16.00 -0.19
N PRO A 96 -6.95 -15.65 -1.45
CA PRO A 96 -6.14 -14.63 -2.13
C PRO A 96 -6.55 -13.22 -1.73
N GLY A 97 -5.57 -12.43 -1.31
CA GLY A 97 -5.81 -11.04 -0.99
C GLY A 97 -4.52 -10.23 -0.88
N CYS A 98 -4.60 -8.93 -1.17
CA CYS A 98 -3.50 -8.00 -0.93
C CYS A 98 -3.97 -6.56 -0.81
N VAL A 99 -3.11 -5.73 -0.25
CA VAL A 99 -3.29 -4.28 -0.19
C VAL A 99 -2.19 -3.57 -0.95
N LEU A 100 -2.56 -2.73 -1.90
CA LEU A 100 -1.66 -1.81 -2.59
C LEU A 100 -1.45 -0.56 -1.74
N VAL A 101 -0.20 -0.25 -1.41
CA VAL A 101 0.19 1.07 -0.87
C VAL A 101 0.34 2.04 -2.04
N ARG A 102 -0.56 3.03 -2.12
CA ARG A 102 -0.60 3.94 -3.27
C ARG A 102 0.19 5.21 -3.10
N ALA A 103 0.21 5.75 -1.90
CA ALA A 103 0.90 6.99 -1.60
C ALA A 103 1.29 7.09 -0.13
N VAL A 104 2.40 7.76 0.11
CA VAL A 104 2.87 8.11 1.46
C VAL A 104 3.22 9.60 1.52
N GLU A 105 3.00 10.20 2.66
CA GLU A 105 3.51 11.52 3.01
C GLU A 105 4.96 11.37 3.49
N PRO A 106 5.97 11.93 2.81
CA PRO A 106 7.35 11.77 3.21
C PRO A 106 7.64 12.58 4.48
N ILE A 107 8.25 11.92 5.47
CA ILE A 107 8.56 12.49 6.79
C ILE A 107 10.07 12.70 6.94
N SER A 108 10.87 11.73 6.53
CA SER A 108 12.33 11.76 6.66
C SER A 108 13.00 11.21 5.40
N GLY A 109 14.23 11.67 5.11
CA GLY A 109 14.98 11.24 3.95
C GLY A 109 14.55 11.90 2.64
N LEU A 110 13.92 13.09 2.69
CA LEU A 110 13.35 13.78 1.52
C LEU A 110 14.41 14.06 0.43
N ALA A 111 15.63 14.43 0.83
CA ALA A 111 16.72 14.70 -0.10
C ALA A 111 17.11 13.45 -0.91
N THR A 112 17.22 12.31 -0.24
CA THR A 112 17.51 11.03 -0.90
C THR A 112 16.34 10.57 -1.76
N MET A 113 15.09 10.69 -1.29
CA MET A 113 13.91 10.43 -2.13
C MET A 113 13.91 11.31 -3.39
N ALA A 114 14.25 12.59 -3.29
CA ALA A 114 14.36 13.49 -4.44
C ALA A 114 15.47 13.07 -5.41
N ARG A 115 16.64 12.64 -4.90
CA ARG A 115 17.74 12.10 -5.69
C ARG A 115 17.31 10.83 -6.45
N LEU A 116 16.69 9.87 -5.77
CA LEU A 116 16.16 8.64 -6.37
C LEU A 116 15.10 8.92 -7.44
N ARG A 117 14.28 9.94 -7.23
CA ARG A 117 13.29 10.46 -8.17
C ARG A 117 13.84 11.43 -9.23
N ARG A 118 15.17 11.54 -9.35
CA ARG A 118 15.87 12.41 -10.32
C ARG A 118 15.41 13.86 -10.29
N GLY A 119 15.20 14.41 -9.09
CA GLY A 119 14.76 15.79 -8.87
C GLY A 119 13.27 16.03 -9.16
N ALA A 120 12.45 15.02 -9.33
CA ALA A 120 11.02 15.18 -9.54
C ALA A 120 10.35 15.82 -8.30
N LYS A 121 9.47 16.83 -8.52
CA LYS A 121 8.73 17.51 -7.45
C LYS A 121 7.76 16.57 -6.72
N ALA A 122 7.16 15.63 -7.45
CA ALA A 122 6.22 14.65 -6.91
C ALA A 122 6.98 13.41 -6.43
N LEU A 123 7.28 13.30 -5.13
CA LEU A 123 8.13 12.25 -4.57
C LEU A 123 7.38 10.92 -4.44
N THR A 124 6.28 10.89 -3.69
CA THR A 124 5.67 9.66 -3.15
C THR A 124 4.15 9.60 -3.34
N ASN A 125 3.56 10.58 -4.01
CA ASN A 125 2.12 10.67 -4.27
C ASN A 125 1.69 9.86 -5.49
N GLY A 126 1.94 8.57 -5.45
CA GLY A 126 1.57 7.58 -6.46
C GLY A 126 2.37 6.30 -6.33
N PRO A 127 1.79 5.12 -6.66
CA PRO A 127 2.35 3.83 -6.30
C PRO A 127 3.71 3.54 -6.95
N ALA A 128 3.92 3.92 -8.22
CA ALA A 128 5.22 3.79 -8.86
C ALA A 128 6.25 4.80 -8.28
N ARG A 129 5.78 6.01 -7.94
CA ARG A 129 6.64 7.06 -7.38
C ARG A 129 7.20 6.66 -6.02
N LEU A 130 6.36 6.09 -5.16
CA LEU A 130 6.82 5.65 -3.84
C LEU A 130 7.82 4.49 -3.95
N VAL A 131 7.64 3.54 -4.87
CA VAL A 131 8.57 2.44 -5.08
C VAL A 131 9.95 2.96 -5.50
N GLU A 132 10.00 3.94 -6.43
CA GLU A 132 11.25 4.59 -6.81
C GLU A 132 11.84 5.43 -5.65
N ALA A 133 11.02 6.21 -4.93
CA ALA A 133 11.49 7.07 -3.84
C ALA A 133 12.08 6.30 -2.66
N PHE A 134 11.59 5.07 -2.42
CA PHE A 134 12.09 4.18 -1.37
C PHE A 134 13.11 3.15 -1.88
N ALA A 135 13.50 3.22 -3.15
CA ALA A 135 14.39 2.24 -3.78
C ALA A 135 13.97 0.79 -3.49
N ILE A 136 12.67 0.49 -3.62
CA ILE A 136 12.16 -0.87 -3.41
C ILE A 136 12.57 -1.71 -4.61
N ALA A 137 13.39 -2.73 -4.36
CA ALA A 137 13.97 -3.55 -5.41
C ALA A 137 13.00 -4.67 -5.85
N GLU A 138 13.01 -5.00 -7.16
CA GLU A 138 12.10 -6.00 -7.72
C GLU A 138 12.36 -7.43 -7.19
N ASP A 139 13.58 -7.72 -6.78
CA ASP A 139 13.97 -9.00 -6.17
C ASP A 139 13.41 -9.22 -4.77
N TRP A 140 12.73 -8.22 -4.21
CA TRP A 140 12.01 -8.37 -2.94
C TRP A 140 10.63 -9.00 -3.11
N ASP A 141 10.18 -9.22 -4.35
CA ASP A 141 8.91 -9.93 -4.60
C ASP A 141 8.86 -11.27 -3.86
N SER A 142 7.75 -11.55 -3.21
CA SER A 142 7.53 -12.74 -2.37
C SER A 142 8.29 -12.78 -1.04
N SER A 143 9.12 -11.78 -0.71
CA SER A 143 9.83 -11.75 0.57
C SER A 143 8.90 -11.36 1.74
N PRO A 144 9.15 -11.84 2.96
CA PRO A 144 8.35 -11.49 4.13
C PRO A 144 8.65 -10.07 4.63
N LEU A 145 7.67 -9.45 5.33
CA LEU A 145 7.85 -8.30 6.20
C LEU A 145 7.79 -8.78 7.67
N PRO A 146 8.55 -8.13 8.58
CA PRO A 146 9.57 -7.10 8.30
C PRO A 146 10.84 -7.67 7.66
N ARG A 147 11.58 -6.82 6.93
CA ARG A 147 12.93 -7.10 6.43
C ARG A 147 13.93 -6.24 7.22
N PRO A 148 15.22 -6.59 7.27
CA PRO A 148 16.23 -5.82 8.01
C PRO A 148 16.30 -4.35 7.61
N GLU A 149 16.09 -4.07 6.32
CA GLU A 149 16.19 -2.71 5.76
C GLU A 149 14.85 -2.11 5.32
N PHE A 150 13.70 -2.85 5.51
CA PHE A 150 12.40 -2.38 5.08
C PHE A 150 11.28 -2.99 5.92
N TRP A 151 10.46 -2.14 6.58
CA TRP A 151 9.38 -2.57 7.45
C TRP A 151 8.27 -1.51 7.57
N LEU A 152 7.23 -1.86 8.29
CA LEU A 152 6.15 -0.96 8.69
C LEU A 152 6.17 -0.76 10.20
N GLU A 153 5.84 0.44 10.64
CA GLU A 153 5.68 0.77 12.06
C GLU A 153 4.26 1.27 12.31
N ALA A 154 3.67 0.86 13.42
CA ALA A 154 2.42 1.43 13.89
C ALA A 154 2.63 2.87 14.34
N ASP A 155 1.72 3.77 13.94
CA ASP A 155 1.66 5.15 14.43
C ASP A 155 0.19 5.58 14.54
N GLU A 156 -0.08 6.83 14.89
CA GLU A 156 -1.44 7.32 15.11
C GLU A 156 -2.31 7.20 13.84
N PRO A 157 -3.41 6.44 13.89
CA PRO A 157 -4.33 6.36 12.77
C PRO A 157 -5.06 7.70 12.60
N PRO A 158 -5.44 8.08 11.38
CA PRO A 158 -6.33 9.21 11.17
C PRO A 158 -7.69 8.93 11.84
N SER A 159 -8.34 9.99 12.35
CA SER A 159 -9.71 9.86 12.86
C SER A 159 -10.68 9.37 11.78
N ALA A 160 -11.74 8.68 12.16
CA ALA A 160 -12.64 8.00 11.22
C ALA A 160 -13.26 8.96 10.17
N ASP A 161 -13.59 10.18 10.56
CA ASP A 161 -14.12 11.25 9.69
C ASP A 161 -13.10 11.76 8.65
N ARG A 162 -11.82 11.49 8.87
CA ARG A 162 -10.75 11.79 7.92
C ARG A 162 -10.44 10.67 6.94
N ILE A 163 -11.03 9.50 7.08
CA ILE A 163 -10.85 8.40 6.16
C ILE A 163 -11.94 8.46 5.07
N LEU A 164 -11.51 8.63 3.83
CA LEU A 164 -12.38 8.62 2.66
C LEU A 164 -12.37 7.25 2.01
N ASN A 165 -13.56 6.74 1.68
CA ASN A 165 -13.75 5.55 0.86
C ASN A 165 -14.17 5.99 -0.55
N THR A 166 -13.52 5.44 -1.57
CA THR A 166 -13.81 5.76 -2.96
C THR A 166 -13.41 4.62 -3.90
N VAL A 167 -13.73 4.76 -5.15
CA VAL A 167 -13.41 3.75 -6.16
C VAL A 167 -11.90 3.67 -6.42
N ARG A 168 -11.43 2.46 -6.72
CA ARG A 168 -10.02 2.19 -7.06
C ARG A 168 -9.63 2.81 -8.40
N ILE A 169 -8.34 3.09 -8.58
CA ILE A 169 -7.82 3.79 -9.75
C ILE A 169 -7.23 2.81 -10.78
N GLY A 170 -7.54 3.04 -12.06
CA GLY A 170 -6.90 2.35 -13.17
C GLY A 170 -7.48 0.97 -13.50
N LEU A 171 -8.60 0.61 -12.89
CA LEU A 171 -9.26 -0.68 -13.12
C LEU A 171 -10.22 -0.65 -14.30
N LYS A 172 -10.35 -1.79 -15.00
CA LYS A 172 -11.37 -2.05 -16.04
C LYS A 172 -12.57 -2.81 -15.47
N ARG A 173 -12.37 -3.65 -14.44
CA ARG A 173 -13.40 -4.46 -13.77
C ARG A 173 -13.34 -4.20 -12.26
N GLY A 174 -14.46 -4.33 -11.56
CA GLY A 174 -14.55 -4.08 -10.12
C GLY A 174 -14.21 -2.64 -9.73
N ARG A 175 -14.31 -1.71 -10.69
CA ARG A 175 -14.02 -0.29 -10.48
C ARG A 175 -15.10 0.42 -9.67
N GLU A 176 -16.28 -0.16 -9.60
CA GLU A 176 -17.44 0.31 -8.82
C GLU A 176 -17.26 0.07 -7.32
N LEU A 177 -16.39 -0.87 -6.92
CA LEU A 177 -16.14 -1.19 -5.52
C LEU A 177 -15.37 -0.04 -4.84
N PRO A 178 -15.87 0.48 -3.69
CA PRO A 178 -15.26 1.61 -2.97
C PRO A 178 -14.07 1.17 -2.11
N TRP A 179 -13.17 0.40 -2.67
CA TRP A 179 -12.06 -0.26 -1.98
C TRP A 179 -10.73 0.50 -2.07
N ARG A 180 -10.82 1.80 -2.27
CA ARG A 180 -9.71 2.73 -2.11
C ARG A 180 -9.95 3.60 -0.89
N PHE A 181 -8.97 3.63 0.00
CA PHE A 181 -8.99 4.41 1.24
C PHE A 181 -7.94 5.51 1.15
N ALA A 182 -8.28 6.72 1.60
CA ALA A 182 -7.35 7.84 1.59
C ALA A 182 -7.62 8.80 2.74
N VAL A 183 -6.57 9.49 3.20
CA VAL A 183 -6.70 10.53 4.22
C VAL A 183 -7.23 11.82 3.57
N ARG A 184 -8.36 12.33 4.08
CA ARG A 184 -9.03 13.55 3.63
C ARG A 184 -8.04 14.72 3.63
N ASP A 185 -8.06 15.50 2.56
CA ASP A 185 -7.29 16.74 2.38
C ASP A 185 -5.76 16.60 2.55
N ASN A 186 -5.23 15.36 2.50
CA ASN A 186 -3.80 15.16 2.52
C ASN A 186 -3.21 15.44 1.11
N PRO A 187 -2.24 16.36 0.97
CA PRO A 187 -1.69 16.77 -0.33
C PRO A 187 -0.88 15.66 -1.04
N TRP A 188 -0.52 14.61 -0.33
CA TRP A 188 0.24 13.47 -0.86
C TRP A 188 -0.64 12.36 -1.44
N VAL A 189 -1.97 12.45 -1.33
CA VAL A 189 -2.89 11.51 -2.00
C VAL A 189 -2.65 11.56 -3.52
N SER A 190 -2.52 10.38 -4.16
CA SER A 190 -2.04 10.26 -5.54
C SER A 190 -2.96 10.90 -6.58
N LYS A 191 -4.27 10.93 -6.28
CA LYS A 191 -5.29 11.55 -7.11
C LYS A 191 -6.35 12.17 -6.21
N ARG A 192 -6.58 13.48 -6.37
CA ARG A 192 -7.59 14.22 -5.61
C ARG A 192 -8.94 13.51 -5.69
N ILE A 193 -9.58 13.35 -4.54
CA ILE A 193 -10.93 12.79 -4.42
C ILE A 193 -11.91 13.96 -4.50
N ARG A 194 -12.90 13.84 -5.39
CA ARG A 194 -14.00 14.80 -5.47
C ARG A 194 -15.09 14.34 -4.51
N GLU A 195 -15.80 15.27 -3.89
CA GLU A 195 -16.86 14.97 -2.91
C GLU A 195 -17.95 14.05 -3.48
N ASN A 196 -18.30 14.20 -4.74
CA ASN A 196 -19.28 13.34 -5.42
C ASN A 196 -18.78 11.93 -5.75
N ALA A 197 -17.53 11.60 -5.44
CA ALA A 197 -16.94 10.28 -5.62
C ALA A 197 -16.82 9.50 -4.29
N LEU A 198 -17.35 10.06 -3.19
CA LEU A 198 -17.40 9.39 -1.90
C LEU A 198 -18.54 8.36 -1.91
N VAL A 199 -18.26 7.18 -1.39
CA VAL A 199 -19.25 6.11 -1.20
C VAL A 199 -19.37 5.89 0.29
N GLU A 200 -20.59 6.05 0.82
CA GLU A 200 -20.90 5.61 2.17
C GLU A 200 -20.87 4.09 2.19
N VAL A 201 -19.97 3.52 2.98
CA VAL A 201 -19.93 2.08 3.23
C VAL A 201 -20.42 1.89 4.65
N GLU A 202 -21.60 1.32 4.80
CA GLU A 202 -22.03 0.74 6.07
C GLU A 202 -21.05 -0.40 6.40
N LEU A 203 -20.44 -0.33 7.57
CA LEU A 203 -19.45 -1.30 8.09
C LEU A 203 -20.14 -2.34 8.94
#